data_716621f32584b2c6dbfdf6a4f8d9cc7a
#
_entry.id   716621f32584b2c6dbfdf6a4f8d9cc7a
#
_cell.length_a   1.000
_cell.length_b   1.000
_cell.length_c   1.000
_cell.angle_alpha   90.00
_cell.angle_beta   90.00
_cell.angle_gamma   90.00
#
_symmetry.space_group_name_H-M   'P 1'
#
loop_
_entity.id
_entity.type
_entity.pdbx_description
1 polymer ?
#
loop_
_entity_poly.entity_id
_entity_poly.type
_entity_poly.pdbx_seq_one_letter_code
_entity_poly.pdbx_strand_id
1 'polypeptide(L)'
;MPSSRRKHYHVYVIELSKDVLYEGRFRKANPDYVTGKPCVYVGMTGLDPDVRFDKHKAGIQSNRYVKEFGLRLLPEIYEAYNPMSYDEARDMEVEVAIDLREGGCGVWQA
;
A
#
# COMPACT_ATOMS: atom_id res chain seq x y z
N MET A 1 -26.74 13.90 -7.12
CA MET A 1 -25.78 12.83 -7.38
C MET A 1 -25.31 12.20 -6.08
N PRO A 2 -25.32 10.90 -6.03
CA PRO A 2 -24.80 10.25 -4.84
C PRO A 2 -23.32 10.55 -4.67
N SER A 3 -22.94 10.98 -3.47
CA SER A 3 -21.54 11.29 -3.15
C SER A 3 -20.65 10.03 -3.24
N SER A 4 -21.25 8.83 -3.13
CA SER A 4 -20.54 7.57 -3.24
C SER A 4 -19.88 7.36 -4.62
N ARG A 5 -20.30 8.12 -5.64
CA ARG A 5 -19.72 8.04 -6.96
C ARG A 5 -18.60 9.06 -7.19
N ARG A 6 -18.31 9.87 -6.20
CA ARG A 6 -17.20 10.80 -6.26
C ARG A 6 -15.89 10.05 -6.40
N LYS A 7 -15.06 10.52 -7.34
CA LYS A 7 -13.76 9.92 -7.60
C LYS A 7 -12.66 10.77 -6.98
N HIS A 8 -12.47 10.62 -5.68
CA HIS A 8 -11.37 11.29 -4.99
C HIS A 8 -10.56 10.35 -4.12
N TYR A 9 -10.81 9.03 -4.24
CA TYR A 9 -10.03 8.04 -3.53
C TYR A 9 -8.87 7.55 -4.38
N HIS A 10 -7.83 7.13 -3.70
CA HIS A 10 -6.57 6.71 -4.32
C HIS A 10 -6.10 5.43 -3.68
N VAL A 11 -5.67 4.48 -4.51
CA VAL A 11 -4.84 3.37 -4.05
C VAL A 11 -3.39 3.84 -4.09
N TYR A 12 -2.58 3.34 -3.17
CA TYR A 12 -1.16 3.69 -3.16
C TYR A 12 -0.33 2.51 -2.68
N VAL A 13 0.94 2.52 -3.07
CA VAL A 13 1.91 1.50 -2.70
C VAL A 13 3.15 2.20 -2.18
N ILE A 14 3.62 1.76 -1.02
CA ILE A 14 4.81 2.31 -0.37
C ILE A 14 5.87 1.22 -0.33
N GLU A 15 7.08 1.54 -0.78
CA GLU A 15 8.22 0.66 -0.62
C GLU A 15 8.63 0.63 0.85
N LEU A 16 8.84 -0.58 1.38
CA LEU A 16 9.31 -0.80 2.74
C LEU A 16 10.77 -1.23 2.72
N SER A 17 11.51 -0.83 3.73
CA SER A 17 12.86 -1.33 3.98
C SER A 17 12.82 -2.87 4.09
N LYS A 18 13.85 -3.53 3.58
CA LYS A 18 13.99 -4.99 3.72
C LYS A 18 14.08 -5.44 5.17
N ASP A 19 14.34 -4.53 6.10
CA ASP A 19 14.32 -4.82 7.53
C ASP A 19 12.96 -5.30 8.01
N VAL A 20 11.88 -4.99 7.28
CA VAL A 20 10.55 -5.52 7.59
C VAL A 20 10.52 -7.05 7.57
N LEU A 21 11.45 -7.68 6.86
CA LEU A 21 11.55 -9.14 6.82
C LEU A 21 11.97 -9.76 8.15
N TYR A 22 12.49 -8.97 9.09
CA TYR A 22 12.73 -9.45 10.45
C TYR A 22 11.46 -9.54 11.28
N GLU A 23 10.36 -8.95 10.80
CA GLU A 23 9.06 -9.00 11.48
C GLU A 23 8.35 -10.31 11.16
N GLY A 24 8.11 -11.11 12.20
CA GLY A 24 7.52 -12.45 12.04
C GLY A 24 6.14 -12.43 11.38
N ARG A 25 5.30 -11.45 11.73
CA ARG A 25 3.97 -11.32 11.12
C ARG A 25 4.03 -11.02 9.65
N PHE A 26 4.99 -10.18 9.25
CA PHE A 26 5.18 -9.87 7.84
C PHE A 26 5.58 -11.11 7.05
N ARG A 27 6.53 -11.89 7.56
CA ARG A 27 6.95 -13.14 6.92
C ARG A 27 5.80 -14.14 6.82
N LYS A 28 5.00 -14.28 7.88
CA LYS A 28 3.84 -15.17 7.90
C LYS A 28 2.81 -14.81 6.83
N ALA A 29 2.63 -13.52 6.59
CA ALA A 29 1.69 -13.04 5.57
C ALA A 29 2.22 -13.25 4.15
N ASN A 30 3.52 -13.55 4.01
CA ASN A 30 4.18 -13.64 2.70
C ASN A 30 5.03 -14.92 2.59
N PRO A 31 4.41 -16.11 2.71
CA PRO A 31 5.17 -17.37 2.67
C PRO A 31 5.87 -17.62 1.33
N ASP A 32 5.39 -17.00 0.27
CA ASP A 32 5.92 -17.18 -1.08
C ASP A 32 6.81 -16.00 -1.52
N TYR A 33 7.25 -15.18 -0.57
CA TYR A 33 8.16 -14.09 -0.88
C TYR A 33 9.43 -14.61 -1.55
N VAL A 34 9.79 -13.96 -2.66
CA VAL A 34 11.00 -14.30 -3.42
C VAL A 34 12.13 -13.35 -3.02
N THR A 35 13.23 -13.91 -2.53
CA THR A 35 14.39 -13.13 -2.11
C THR A 35 14.83 -12.16 -3.22
N GLY A 36 15.03 -10.91 -2.84
CA GLY A 36 15.41 -9.85 -3.77
C GLY A 36 14.25 -9.04 -4.31
N LYS A 37 13.03 -9.54 -4.20
CA LYS A 37 11.85 -8.77 -4.61
C LYS A 37 11.53 -7.68 -3.58
N PRO A 38 10.83 -6.61 -4.00
CA PRO A 38 10.46 -5.52 -3.09
C PRO A 38 9.55 -5.98 -1.95
N CYS A 39 9.61 -5.26 -0.84
CA CYS A 39 8.63 -5.34 0.24
C CYS A 39 7.83 -4.06 0.20
N VAL A 40 6.49 -4.17 0.25
CA VAL A 40 5.61 -3.03 0.05
C VAL A 40 4.42 -3.05 1.00
N TYR A 41 3.83 -1.88 1.18
CA TYR A 41 2.55 -1.69 1.85
C TYR A 41 1.56 -1.17 0.81
N VAL A 42 0.37 -1.76 0.76
CA VAL A 42 -0.70 -1.36 -0.15
C VAL A 42 -1.86 -0.81 0.67
N GLY A 43 -2.31 0.39 0.35
CA GLY A 43 -3.42 1.02 1.06
C GLY A 43 -4.29 1.85 0.13
N MET A 44 -5.33 2.44 0.70
CA MET A 44 -6.18 3.39 0.00
C MET A 44 -6.43 4.60 0.89
N THR A 45 -6.73 5.73 0.30
CA THR A 45 -6.96 6.98 1.03
C THR A 45 -7.90 7.90 0.26
N GLY A 46 -8.65 8.73 1.01
CA GLY A 46 -9.40 9.85 0.43
C GLY A 46 -8.56 11.10 0.22
N LEU A 47 -7.28 11.04 0.62
CA LEU A 47 -6.32 12.13 0.48
C LEU A 47 -5.43 11.87 -0.74
N ASP A 48 -4.65 12.87 -1.12
CA ASP A 48 -3.54 12.65 -2.04
C ASP A 48 -2.56 11.66 -1.41
N PRO A 49 -2.03 10.67 -2.15
CA PRO A 49 -1.07 9.71 -1.60
C PRO A 49 0.15 10.33 -0.92
N ASP A 50 0.67 11.44 -1.44
CA ASP A 50 1.80 12.15 -0.82
C ASP A 50 1.45 12.65 0.60
N VAL A 51 0.25 13.19 0.74
CA VAL A 51 -0.24 13.67 2.04
C VAL A 51 -0.42 12.50 3.00
N ARG A 52 -0.98 11.39 2.52
CA ARG A 52 -1.19 10.21 3.35
C ARG A 52 0.15 9.59 3.78
N PHE A 53 1.12 9.55 2.89
CA PHE A 53 2.45 9.05 3.21
C PHE A 53 3.09 9.90 4.33
N ASP A 54 3.00 11.21 4.23
CA ASP A 54 3.53 12.11 5.26
C ASP A 54 2.87 11.86 6.62
N LYS A 55 1.55 11.64 6.63
CA LYS A 55 0.83 11.32 7.86
C LYS A 55 1.29 10.00 8.46
N HIS A 56 1.49 8.97 7.63
CA HIS A 56 2.05 7.70 8.11
C HIS A 56 3.41 7.91 8.79
N LYS A 57 4.29 8.65 8.14
CA LYS A 57 5.64 8.89 8.68
C LYS A 57 5.61 9.73 9.95
N ALA A 58 4.64 10.62 10.07
CA ALA A 58 4.44 11.43 11.28
C ALA A 58 3.76 10.67 12.41
N GLY A 59 3.27 9.45 12.16
CA GLY A 59 2.58 8.64 13.15
C GLY A 59 1.11 8.98 13.33
N ILE A 60 0.51 9.73 12.40
CA ILE A 60 -0.90 10.14 12.47
C ILE A 60 -1.75 9.05 11.84
N GLN A 61 -2.51 8.31 12.67
CA GLN A 61 -3.32 7.17 12.24
C GLN A 61 -2.51 6.24 11.32
N SER A 62 -1.27 6.01 11.69
CA SER A 62 -0.30 5.36 10.84
C SER A 62 -0.34 3.85 10.98
N ASN A 63 0.03 3.16 9.89
CA ASN A 63 0.39 1.76 9.95
C ASN A 63 1.80 1.65 10.53
N ARG A 64 2.00 0.70 11.45
CA ARG A 64 3.27 0.51 12.13
C ARG A 64 4.42 0.23 11.16
N TYR A 65 4.18 -0.63 10.16
CA TYR A 65 5.24 -0.99 9.21
C TYR A 65 5.64 0.20 8.33
N VAL A 66 4.67 1.02 7.94
CA VAL A 66 4.97 2.22 7.16
C VAL A 66 5.75 3.22 7.99
N LYS A 67 5.35 3.41 9.24
CA LYS A 67 6.04 4.35 10.12
C LYS A 67 7.51 3.97 10.33
N GLU A 68 7.76 2.69 10.59
CA GLU A 68 9.12 2.20 10.86
C GLU A 68 9.94 1.97 9.60
N PHE A 69 9.33 1.38 8.56
CA PHE A 69 10.06 0.85 7.41
C PHE A 69 9.73 1.55 6.10
N GLY A 70 8.75 2.45 6.08
CA GLY A 70 8.36 3.14 4.85
C GLY A 70 9.48 4.01 4.30
N LEU A 71 9.79 3.81 3.02
CA LEU A 71 10.86 4.53 2.34
C LEU A 71 10.32 5.58 1.38
N ARG A 72 9.41 5.19 0.49
CA ARG A 72 8.88 6.08 -0.54
C ARG A 72 7.64 5.47 -1.18
N LEU A 73 6.84 6.33 -1.81
CA LEU A 73 5.76 5.90 -2.68
C LEU A 73 6.33 5.34 -3.98
N LEU A 74 5.57 4.41 -4.59
CA LEU A 74 5.89 3.81 -5.88
C LEU A 74 4.78 4.14 -6.88
N PRO A 75 4.66 5.41 -7.31
CA PRO A 75 3.54 5.86 -8.12
C PRO A 75 3.44 5.14 -9.48
N GLU A 76 4.53 4.65 -10.00
CA GLU A 76 4.54 3.88 -11.24
C GLU A 76 3.63 2.64 -11.18
N ILE A 77 3.34 2.13 -9.97
CA ILE A 77 2.50 0.96 -9.81
C ILE A 77 1.01 1.32 -9.85
N TYR A 78 0.63 2.51 -9.38
CA TYR A 78 -0.78 2.78 -9.08
C TYR A 78 -1.35 4.07 -9.69
N GLU A 79 -0.52 5.03 -10.12
CA GLU A 79 -1.04 6.35 -10.46
C GLU A 79 -2.02 6.33 -11.62
N ALA A 80 -1.88 5.37 -12.54
CA ALA A 80 -2.76 5.24 -13.69
C ALA A 80 -4.20 4.87 -13.30
N TYR A 81 -4.40 4.31 -12.11
CA TYR A 81 -5.73 3.91 -11.63
C TYR A 81 -6.47 5.04 -10.93
N ASN A 82 -5.74 6.02 -10.42
CA ASN A 82 -6.29 7.08 -9.57
C ASN A 82 -6.75 8.29 -10.38
N PRO A 83 -7.73 9.06 -9.92
CA PRO A 83 -8.54 8.79 -8.73
C PRO A 83 -9.70 7.83 -9.03
N MET A 84 -10.30 7.30 -7.97
CA MET A 84 -11.38 6.32 -8.05
C MET A 84 -12.48 6.66 -7.05
N SER A 85 -13.63 5.98 -7.17
CA SER A 85 -14.64 5.98 -6.12
C SER A 85 -14.11 5.16 -4.93
N TYR A 86 -14.77 5.30 -3.78
CA TYR A 86 -14.41 4.51 -2.59
C TYR A 86 -14.42 3.01 -2.87
N ASP A 87 -15.50 2.52 -3.49
CA ASP A 87 -15.64 1.08 -3.75
C ASP A 87 -14.60 0.58 -4.74
N GLU A 88 -14.32 1.36 -5.78
CA GLU A 88 -13.28 1.02 -6.75
C GLU A 88 -11.91 0.96 -6.09
N ALA A 89 -11.60 1.92 -5.24
CA ALA A 89 -10.30 1.98 -4.57
C ALA A 89 -10.12 0.81 -3.60
N ARG A 90 -11.20 0.46 -2.88
CA ARG A 90 -11.18 -0.68 -1.97
C ARG A 90 -10.88 -1.99 -2.72
N ASP A 91 -11.55 -2.19 -3.85
CA ASP A 91 -11.35 -3.39 -4.66
C ASP A 91 -9.95 -3.39 -5.29
N MET A 92 -9.49 -2.24 -5.75
CA MET A 92 -8.16 -2.11 -6.36
C MET A 92 -7.05 -2.37 -5.34
N GLU A 93 -7.23 -1.94 -4.09
CA GLU A 93 -6.28 -2.22 -3.02
C GLU A 93 -6.04 -3.72 -2.87
N VAL A 94 -7.11 -4.50 -2.87
CA VAL A 94 -7.03 -5.96 -2.78
C VAL A 94 -6.34 -6.56 -4.00
N GLU A 95 -6.74 -6.13 -5.19
CA GLU A 95 -6.17 -6.65 -6.43
C GLU A 95 -4.69 -6.35 -6.57
N VAL A 96 -4.27 -5.14 -6.26
CA VAL A 96 -2.86 -4.75 -6.32
C VAL A 96 -2.05 -5.58 -5.34
N ALA A 97 -2.57 -5.78 -4.12
CA ALA A 97 -1.88 -6.60 -3.13
C ALA A 97 -1.71 -8.05 -3.60
N ILE A 98 -2.76 -8.63 -4.19
CA ILE A 98 -2.71 -10.00 -4.72
C ILE A 98 -1.67 -10.09 -5.85
N ASP A 99 -1.74 -9.18 -6.81
CA ASP A 99 -0.83 -9.19 -7.97
C ASP A 99 0.62 -9.07 -7.54
N LEU A 100 0.92 -8.20 -6.60
CA LEU A 100 2.29 -8.03 -6.11
C LEU A 100 2.79 -9.27 -5.38
N ARG A 101 1.93 -9.91 -4.56
CA ARG A 101 2.29 -11.17 -3.90
C ARG A 101 2.54 -12.28 -4.92
N GLU A 102 1.70 -12.41 -5.91
CA GLU A 102 1.88 -13.41 -6.96
C GLU A 102 3.18 -13.19 -7.72
N GLY A 103 3.61 -11.94 -7.85
CA GLY A 103 4.89 -11.60 -8.45
C GLY A 103 6.10 -11.84 -7.54
N GLY A 104 5.90 -12.34 -6.34
CA GLY A 104 6.98 -12.65 -5.40
C GLY A 104 7.31 -11.55 -4.41
N CYS A 105 6.61 -10.43 -4.44
CA CYS A 105 6.82 -9.33 -3.49
C CYS A 105 6.35 -9.70 -2.09
N GLY A 106 6.97 -9.10 -1.08
CA GLY A 106 6.43 -9.09 0.27
C GLY A 106 5.41 -7.96 0.37
N VAL A 107 4.20 -8.26 0.84
CA VAL A 107 3.11 -7.29 0.85
C VAL A 107 2.45 -7.25 2.22
N TRP A 108 2.20 -6.04 2.72
CA TRP A 108 1.29 -5.81 3.82
C TRP A 108 0.17 -4.92 3.31
N GLN A 109 -1.07 -5.37 3.49
CA GLN A 109 -2.25 -4.64 3.04
C GLN A 109 -2.92 -3.96 4.24
N ALA A 110 -3.42 -2.76 4.00
CA ALA A 110 -4.17 -2.02 4.99
C ALA A 110 -5.42 -2.74 5.45
#